data_89d24c749a3eb4971cb2b4084835b115
#
_entry.id   89d24c749a3eb4971cb2b4084835b115
#
_cell.length_a   1.000
_cell.length_b   1.000
_cell.length_c   1.000
_cell.angle_alpha   90.00
_cell.angle_beta   90.00
_cell.angle_gamma   90.00
#
_symmetry.space_group_name_H-M   'P 1'
#
loop_
_entity.id
_entity.type
_entity.pdbx_description
1 polymer ?
#
loop_
_entity_poly.entity_id
_entity_poly.type
_entity_poly.pdbx_seq_one_letter_code
_entity_poly.pdbx_strand_id
1 'polypeptide(L)'
;MLQGFITNLSKYNEGELVSEWVTFPIDEDELEEVFERIDINEQYEEYFFTDWDCPFETGLGEYESIDSVNELAEDLEHADEAIVEAIIEATGYSLSVALDHTDRAIFYQGQTLEGLAREFVEMLDLPEIALQYFDYERYASDLEDEGWEEVSGGVIVVN
;
A
#
# COMPACT_ATOMS: atom_id res chain seq x y z
N MET A 1 -3.71 -0.43 -8.65
CA MET A 1 -3.05 -0.58 -10.00
C MET A 1 -1.70 0.12 -9.94
N LEU A 2 -0.63 -0.54 -10.38
CA LEU A 2 0.72 0.01 -10.45
C LEU A 2 1.14 0.16 -11.92
N GLN A 3 1.62 1.34 -12.30
CA GLN A 3 2.16 1.59 -13.66
C GLN A 3 3.56 2.20 -13.55
N GLY A 4 4.44 1.82 -14.47
CA GLY A 4 5.78 2.37 -14.60
C GLY A 4 6.02 2.92 -16.01
N PHE A 5 6.71 4.05 -16.11
CA PHE A 5 7.10 4.63 -17.38
C PHE A 5 8.49 4.13 -17.77
N ILE A 6 8.51 3.05 -18.58
CA ILE A 6 9.76 2.41 -19.03
C ILE A 6 10.37 3.22 -20.17
N THR A 7 11.63 3.55 -20.04
CA THR A 7 12.38 4.39 -20.99
C THR A 7 13.62 3.65 -21.48
N ASN A 8 13.88 3.71 -22.78
CA ASN A 8 15.12 3.24 -23.38
C ASN A 8 16.28 4.15 -22.94
N LEU A 9 17.19 3.61 -22.11
CA LEU A 9 18.28 4.39 -21.52
C LEU A 9 19.29 4.89 -22.56
N SER A 10 19.61 4.06 -23.55
CA SER A 10 20.57 4.43 -24.58
C SER A 10 20.04 5.57 -25.47
N LYS A 11 18.77 5.49 -25.86
CA LYS A 11 18.09 6.55 -26.62
C LYS A 11 17.97 7.84 -25.81
N TYR A 12 17.64 7.72 -24.53
CA TYR A 12 17.60 8.86 -23.61
C TYR A 12 18.95 9.59 -23.54
N ASN A 13 20.06 8.85 -23.47
CA ASN A 13 21.41 9.42 -23.47
C ASN A 13 21.78 10.08 -24.82
N GLU A 14 21.16 9.66 -25.91
CA GLU A 14 21.29 10.28 -27.23
C GLU A 14 20.39 11.52 -27.40
N GLY A 15 19.56 11.82 -26.40
CA GLY A 15 18.63 12.96 -26.42
C GLY A 15 17.26 12.63 -27.02
N GLU A 16 16.95 11.36 -27.23
CA GLU A 16 15.65 10.88 -27.71
C GLU A 16 14.86 10.25 -26.57
N LEU A 17 13.62 10.69 -26.34
CA LEU A 17 12.70 10.06 -25.38
C LEU A 17 11.89 8.98 -26.10
N VAL A 18 12.26 7.73 -25.87
CA VAL A 18 11.55 6.54 -26.36
C VAL A 18 11.09 5.74 -25.16
N SER A 19 9.80 5.82 -24.86
CA SER A 19 9.23 5.35 -23.59
C SER A 19 7.78 4.93 -23.75
N GLU A 20 7.31 4.08 -22.82
CA GLU A 20 5.90 3.65 -22.76
C GLU A 20 5.46 3.45 -21.31
N TRP A 21 4.20 3.77 -21.00
CA TRP A 21 3.56 3.39 -19.75
C TRP A 21 3.19 1.91 -19.76
N VAL A 22 3.60 1.19 -18.76
CA VAL A 22 3.35 -0.25 -18.60
C VAL A 22 2.60 -0.50 -17.30
N THR A 23 1.52 -1.27 -17.40
CA THR A 23 0.76 -1.71 -16.22
C THR A 23 1.34 -3.02 -15.70
N PHE A 24 1.56 -3.09 -14.39
CA PHE A 24 2.06 -4.26 -13.69
C PHE A 24 0.94 -4.96 -12.89
N PRO A 25 1.01 -6.30 -12.72
CA PRO A 25 2.04 -7.20 -13.24
C PRO A 25 1.96 -7.37 -14.76
N ILE A 26 3.10 -7.60 -15.41
CA ILE A 26 3.20 -7.83 -16.86
C ILE A 26 3.84 -9.19 -17.11
N ASP A 27 3.34 -9.94 -18.09
CA ASP A 27 3.95 -11.21 -18.51
C ASP A 27 5.10 -11.02 -19.50
N GLU A 28 5.87 -12.10 -19.75
CA GLU A 28 7.04 -12.06 -20.63
C GLU A 28 6.69 -11.68 -22.08
N ASP A 29 5.59 -12.23 -22.62
CA ASP A 29 5.19 -12.00 -24.01
C ASP A 29 4.80 -10.53 -24.21
N GLU A 30 4.04 -9.98 -23.29
CA GLU A 30 3.62 -8.57 -23.31
C GLU A 30 4.80 -7.61 -23.09
N LEU A 31 5.74 -7.99 -22.22
CA LEU A 31 6.98 -7.24 -21.98
C LEU A 31 7.86 -7.21 -23.23
N GLU A 32 8.00 -8.33 -23.95
CA GLU A 32 8.73 -8.38 -25.23
C GLU A 32 8.11 -7.43 -26.25
N GLU A 33 6.79 -7.38 -26.36
CA GLU A 33 6.09 -6.44 -27.23
C GLU A 33 6.35 -4.97 -26.83
N VAL A 34 6.38 -4.65 -25.54
CA VAL A 34 6.74 -3.31 -25.04
C VAL A 34 8.18 -2.98 -25.44
N PHE A 35 9.11 -3.89 -25.22
CA PHE A 35 10.52 -3.68 -25.56
C PHE A 35 10.72 -3.45 -27.07
N GLU A 36 10.01 -4.18 -27.93
CA GLU A 36 10.03 -3.93 -29.37
C GLU A 36 9.55 -2.50 -29.70
N ARG A 37 8.46 -2.03 -29.06
CA ARG A 37 7.89 -0.69 -29.30
C ARG A 37 8.79 0.45 -28.86
N ILE A 38 9.60 0.24 -27.81
CA ILE A 38 10.54 1.24 -27.29
C ILE A 38 11.99 1.03 -27.77
N ASP A 39 12.18 0.23 -28.81
CA ASP A 39 13.49 -0.04 -29.42
C ASP A 39 14.52 -0.69 -28.46
N ILE A 40 14.10 -1.45 -27.47
CA ILE A 40 14.99 -2.30 -26.68
C ILE A 40 15.33 -3.54 -27.52
N ASN A 41 16.62 -3.75 -27.79
CA ASN A 41 17.12 -4.82 -28.64
C ASN A 41 18.60 -5.09 -28.33
N GLU A 42 19.25 -6.02 -29.06
CA GLU A 42 20.66 -6.38 -28.85
C GLU A 42 21.66 -5.20 -28.91
N GLN A 43 21.29 -4.08 -29.54
CA GLN A 43 22.09 -2.85 -29.60
C GLN A 43 21.80 -1.89 -28.47
N TYR A 44 20.54 -1.89 -27.96
CA TYR A 44 20.02 -1.00 -26.92
C TYR A 44 19.35 -1.85 -25.83
N GLU A 45 20.15 -2.52 -25.00
CA GLU A 45 19.66 -3.51 -24.03
C GLU A 45 19.16 -2.89 -22.72
N GLU A 46 19.50 -1.63 -22.44
CA GLU A 46 19.28 -1.03 -21.15
C GLU A 46 17.99 -0.19 -21.12
N TYR A 47 17.20 -0.40 -20.10
CA TYR A 47 16.04 0.41 -19.78
C TYR A 47 16.10 0.92 -18.33
N PHE A 48 15.29 1.92 -18.02
CA PHE A 48 15.09 2.42 -16.67
C PHE A 48 13.67 2.99 -16.54
N PHE A 49 13.23 3.22 -15.31
CA PHE A 49 11.95 3.84 -15.06
C PHE A 49 12.14 5.33 -14.77
N THR A 50 11.38 6.17 -15.46
CA THR A 50 11.45 7.62 -15.27
C THR A 50 10.28 8.17 -14.48
N ASP A 51 9.20 7.40 -14.33
CA ASP A 51 8.03 7.79 -13.54
C ASP A 51 7.22 6.55 -13.10
N TRP A 52 6.45 6.72 -12.03
CA TRP A 52 5.57 5.71 -11.46
C TRP A 52 4.18 6.31 -11.22
N ASP A 53 3.13 5.54 -11.52
CA ASP A 53 1.75 5.87 -11.18
C ASP A 53 1.15 4.76 -10.29
N CYS A 54 0.84 5.13 -9.05
CA CYS A 54 0.27 4.26 -8.03
C CYS A 54 -0.52 5.09 -7.02
N PRO A 55 -1.63 4.57 -6.45
CA PRO A 55 -2.35 5.25 -5.37
C PRO A 55 -1.52 5.51 -4.11
N PHE A 56 -0.43 4.76 -3.94
CA PHE A 56 0.47 4.86 -2.79
C PHE A 56 1.85 5.34 -3.23
N GLU A 57 2.60 5.93 -2.30
CA GLU A 57 4.02 6.18 -2.49
C GLU A 57 4.78 4.85 -2.50
N THR A 58 5.26 4.43 -3.66
CA THR A 58 5.84 3.09 -3.84
C THR A 58 7.23 2.95 -3.26
N GLY A 59 8.01 4.04 -3.22
CA GLY A 59 9.43 4.01 -2.90
C GLY A 59 10.30 3.33 -3.97
N LEU A 60 9.73 3.01 -5.14
CA LEU A 60 10.45 2.40 -6.27
C LEU A 60 11.45 3.39 -6.88
N GLY A 61 12.62 2.87 -7.25
CA GLY A 61 13.68 3.62 -7.89
C GLY A 61 13.62 3.55 -9.41
N GLU A 62 14.63 4.16 -10.05
CA GLU A 62 14.75 4.20 -11.52
C GLU A 62 15.23 2.87 -12.12
N TYR A 63 15.90 2.02 -11.34
CA TYR A 63 16.55 0.78 -11.81
C TYR A 63 15.98 -0.47 -11.15
N GLU A 64 14.65 -0.48 -10.98
CA GLU A 64 13.97 -1.67 -10.45
C GLU A 64 13.96 -2.81 -11.46
N SER A 65 13.99 -4.05 -10.95
CA SER A 65 13.79 -5.21 -11.81
C SER A 65 12.30 -5.41 -12.12
N ILE A 66 12.00 -5.89 -13.31
CA ILE A 66 10.61 -6.23 -13.69
C ILE A 66 10.00 -7.22 -12.70
N ASP A 67 10.79 -8.21 -12.25
CA ASP A 67 10.33 -9.24 -11.31
C ASP A 67 9.91 -8.62 -9.96
N SER A 68 10.70 -7.70 -9.39
CA SER A 68 10.34 -7.05 -8.13
C SER A 68 9.13 -6.13 -8.26
N VAL A 69 8.96 -5.49 -9.41
CA VAL A 69 7.77 -4.66 -9.68
C VAL A 69 6.53 -5.54 -9.86
N ASN A 70 6.66 -6.68 -10.53
CA ASN A 70 5.57 -7.66 -10.67
C ASN A 70 5.14 -8.20 -9.31
N GLU A 71 6.08 -8.62 -8.43
CA GLU A 71 5.76 -9.08 -7.08
C GLU A 71 4.98 -8.02 -6.30
N LEU A 72 5.44 -6.77 -6.30
CA LEU A 72 4.75 -5.68 -5.62
C LEU A 72 3.34 -5.43 -6.20
N ALA A 73 3.19 -5.51 -7.52
CA ALA A 73 1.91 -5.32 -8.19
C ALA A 73 0.92 -6.46 -7.88
N GLU A 74 1.39 -7.71 -7.83
CA GLU A 74 0.60 -8.88 -7.43
C GLU A 74 0.12 -8.77 -5.98
N ASP A 75 1.00 -8.36 -5.06
CA ASP A 75 0.64 -8.13 -3.66
C ASP A 75 -0.43 -7.05 -3.52
N LEU A 76 -0.30 -5.95 -4.29
CA LEU A 76 -1.30 -4.87 -4.34
C LEU A 76 -2.66 -5.33 -4.88
N GLU A 77 -2.70 -6.21 -5.88
CA GLU A 77 -3.94 -6.73 -6.44
C GLU A 77 -4.73 -7.60 -5.44
N HIS A 78 -4.02 -8.26 -4.52
CA HIS A 78 -4.61 -9.15 -3.53
C HIS A 78 -4.92 -8.47 -2.19
N ALA A 79 -4.35 -7.30 -1.93
CA ALA A 79 -4.52 -6.56 -0.70
C ALA A 79 -5.80 -5.71 -0.69
N ASP A 80 -6.36 -5.50 0.50
CA ASP A 80 -7.41 -4.50 0.72
C ASP A 80 -6.76 -3.11 0.81
N GLU A 81 -7.00 -2.25 -0.19
CA GLU A 81 -6.42 -0.91 -0.26
C GLU A 81 -6.70 -0.07 1.00
N ALA A 82 -7.87 -0.22 1.62
CA ALA A 82 -8.22 0.52 2.82
C ALA A 82 -7.38 0.09 4.04
N ILE A 83 -7.04 -1.20 4.12
CA ILE A 83 -6.15 -1.71 5.18
C ILE A 83 -4.71 -1.24 4.93
N VAL A 84 -4.23 -1.29 3.69
CA VAL A 84 -2.89 -0.81 3.33
C VAL A 84 -2.73 0.67 3.66
N GLU A 85 -3.72 1.50 3.27
CA GLU A 85 -3.74 2.94 3.58
C GLU A 85 -3.72 3.20 5.09
N ALA A 86 -4.55 2.47 5.84
CA ALA A 86 -4.62 2.59 7.30
C ALA A 86 -3.29 2.20 7.97
N ILE A 87 -2.61 1.14 7.50
CA ILE A 87 -1.29 0.74 8.01
C ILE A 87 -0.26 1.83 7.74
N ILE A 88 -0.20 2.36 6.51
CA ILE A 88 0.75 3.41 6.15
C ILE A 88 0.52 4.67 6.99
N GLU A 89 -0.73 5.09 7.18
CA GLU A 89 -1.08 6.25 7.99
C GLU A 89 -0.67 6.08 9.45
N ALA A 90 -0.97 4.92 10.05
CA ALA A 90 -0.68 4.64 11.45
C ALA A 90 0.82 4.46 11.74
N THR A 91 1.55 3.80 10.85
CA THR A 91 2.93 3.36 11.14
C THR A 91 4.01 4.16 10.42
N GLY A 92 3.67 4.81 9.30
CA GLY A 92 4.64 5.41 8.39
C GLY A 92 5.47 4.38 7.59
N TYR A 93 5.02 3.13 7.51
CA TYR A 93 5.70 2.10 6.74
C TYR A 93 5.70 2.41 5.24
N SER A 94 6.72 1.91 4.53
CA SER A 94 6.69 1.87 3.06
C SER A 94 5.60 0.91 2.57
N LEU A 95 5.18 1.07 1.32
CA LEU A 95 4.14 0.23 0.71
C LEU A 95 4.46 -1.27 0.84
N SER A 96 5.68 -1.69 0.51
CA SER A 96 6.09 -3.10 0.60
C SER A 96 5.96 -3.63 2.03
N VAL A 97 6.42 -2.87 3.03
CA VAL A 97 6.30 -3.27 4.44
C VAL A 97 4.84 -3.28 4.90
N ALA A 98 4.03 -2.32 4.46
CA ALA A 98 2.61 -2.30 4.80
C ALA A 98 1.86 -3.52 4.25
N LEU A 99 2.17 -3.94 3.02
CA LEU A 99 1.61 -5.14 2.40
C LEU A 99 1.94 -6.41 3.21
N ASP A 100 3.17 -6.54 3.69
CA ASP A 100 3.60 -7.66 4.55
C ASP A 100 2.87 -7.73 5.90
N HIS A 101 2.22 -6.63 6.31
CA HIS A 101 1.51 -6.53 7.60
C HIS A 101 0.00 -6.62 7.48
N THR A 102 -0.57 -6.70 6.28
CA THR A 102 -2.03 -6.75 6.08
C THR A 102 -2.69 -7.89 6.82
N ASP A 103 -2.09 -9.07 6.83
CA ASP A 103 -2.59 -10.27 7.53
C ASP A 103 -2.55 -10.16 9.08
N ARG A 104 -1.80 -9.20 9.60
CA ARG A 104 -1.63 -8.98 11.05
C ARG A 104 -2.40 -7.77 11.56
N ALA A 105 -2.94 -6.97 10.66
CA ALA A 105 -3.71 -5.79 10.99
C ALA A 105 -5.18 -6.16 11.29
N ILE A 106 -5.75 -5.49 12.28
CA ILE A 106 -7.19 -5.51 12.52
C ILE A 106 -7.70 -4.09 12.29
N PHE A 107 -8.58 -3.92 11.33
CA PHE A 107 -9.09 -2.61 10.92
C PHE A 107 -10.61 -2.54 11.07
N TYR A 108 -11.07 -1.56 11.82
CA TYR A 108 -12.49 -1.21 11.98
C TYR A 108 -12.81 0.04 11.17
N GLN A 109 -13.22 -0.17 9.94
CA GLN A 109 -13.52 0.91 9.01
C GLN A 109 -14.67 1.80 9.50
N GLY A 110 -14.50 3.12 9.43
CA GLY A 110 -15.50 4.11 9.81
C GLY A 110 -15.70 4.27 11.31
N GLN A 111 -14.89 3.60 12.14
CA GLN A 111 -14.94 3.71 13.61
C GLN A 111 -14.04 4.84 14.12
N THR A 112 -14.36 5.29 15.35
CA THR A 112 -13.48 6.10 16.18
C THR A 112 -13.01 5.27 17.38
N LEU A 113 -11.94 5.66 18.05
CA LEU A 113 -11.48 4.98 19.26
C LEU A 113 -12.56 4.92 20.35
N GLU A 114 -13.30 6.00 20.55
CA GLU A 114 -14.41 6.00 21.50
C GLU A 114 -15.56 5.09 21.05
N GLY A 115 -15.87 5.05 19.74
CA GLY A 115 -16.86 4.16 19.16
C GLY A 115 -16.48 2.70 19.34
N LEU A 116 -15.22 2.35 19.09
CA LEU A 116 -14.68 1.00 19.28
C LEU A 116 -14.69 0.61 20.77
N ALA A 117 -14.31 1.53 21.66
CA ALA A 117 -14.39 1.31 23.11
C ALA A 117 -15.83 0.98 23.55
N ARG A 118 -16.82 1.65 22.99
CA ARG A 118 -18.25 1.35 23.26
C ARG A 118 -18.64 -0.05 22.79
N GLU A 119 -18.26 -0.43 21.56
CA GLU A 119 -18.53 -1.77 21.04
C GLU A 119 -17.87 -2.87 21.90
N PHE A 120 -16.63 -2.69 22.31
CA PHE A 120 -15.95 -3.67 23.18
C PHE A 120 -16.64 -3.80 24.55
N VAL A 121 -17.10 -2.70 25.13
CA VAL A 121 -17.84 -2.72 26.42
C VAL A 121 -19.21 -3.38 26.26
N GLU A 122 -19.91 -3.16 25.16
CA GLU A 122 -21.20 -3.81 24.87
C GLU A 122 -21.05 -5.34 24.81
N MET A 123 -19.94 -5.85 24.28
CA MET A 123 -19.64 -7.29 24.23
C MET A 123 -19.39 -7.91 25.62
N LEU A 124 -19.10 -7.10 26.64
CA LEU A 124 -18.87 -7.59 28.02
C LEU A 124 -20.14 -7.91 28.78
N ASP A 125 -21.33 -7.59 28.28
CA ASP A 125 -22.63 -7.80 28.90
C ASP A 125 -22.70 -7.27 30.36
N LEU A 126 -22.25 -6.02 30.55
CA LEU A 126 -22.23 -5.37 31.84
C LEU A 126 -23.65 -4.96 32.29
N PRO A 127 -23.93 -4.92 33.62
CA PRO A 127 -25.18 -4.38 34.14
C PRO A 127 -25.39 -2.91 33.68
N GLU A 128 -26.65 -2.54 33.45
CA GLU A 128 -27.01 -1.18 32.97
C GLU A 128 -26.43 -0.06 33.85
N ILE A 129 -26.41 -0.26 35.16
CA ILE A 129 -25.80 0.72 36.07
C ILE A 129 -24.30 0.89 35.85
N ALA A 130 -23.58 -0.19 35.51
CA ALA A 130 -22.16 -0.10 35.20
C ALA A 130 -21.90 0.65 33.88
N LEU A 131 -22.74 0.45 32.85
CA LEU A 131 -22.69 1.15 31.59
C LEU A 131 -22.94 2.65 31.76
N GLN A 132 -23.86 3.03 32.66
CA GLN A 132 -24.20 4.43 32.93
C GLN A 132 -23.02 5.27 33.48
N TYR A 133 -22.09 4.63 34.20
CA TYR A 133 -20.92 5.25 34.84
C TYR A 133 -19.61 4.88 34.19
N PHE A 134 -19.64 4.18 33.04
CA PHE A 134 -18.44 3.77 32.34
C PHE A 134 -17.75 4.97 31.65
N ASP A 135 -16.45 5.12 31.84
CA ASP A 135 -15.62 6.17 31.25
C ASP A 135 -15.05 5.69 29.92
N TYR A 136 -15.79 5.93 28.83
CA TYR A 136 -15.40 5.51 27.50
C TYR A 136 -14.20 6.30 26.94
N GLU A 137 -14.03 7.57 27.31
CA GLU A 137 -12.88 8.36 26.90
C GLU A 137 -11.58 7.79 27.48
N ARG A 138 -11.62 7.41 28.75
CA ARG A 138 -10.47 6.78 29.39
C ARG A 138 -10.16 5.41 28.77
N TYR A 139 -11.19 4.62 28.50
CA TYR A 139 -10.97 3.32 27.87
C TYR A 139 -10.44 3.48 26.43
N ALA A 140 -10.90 4.45 25.66
CA ALA A 140 -10.32 4.78 24.35
C ALA A 140 -8.83 5.15 24.46
N SER A 141 -8.44 5.92 25.48
CA SER A 141 -7.02 6.21 25.75
C SER A 141 -6.21 4.96 26.14
N ASP A 142 -6.80 4.04 26.89
CA ASP A 142 -6.17 2.76 27.21
C ASP A 142 -5.97 1.90 25.94
N LEU A 143 -6.91 1.96 24.97
CA LEU A 143 -6.75 1.30 23.67
C LEU A 143 -5.61 1.90 22.85
N GLU A 144 -5.41 3.23 22.88
CA GLU A 144 -4.24 3.88 22.26
C GLU A 144 -2.93 3.35 22.86
N ASP A 145 -2.86 3.23 24.18
CA ASP A 145 -1.70 2.68 24.88
C ASP A 145 -1.46 1.19 24.54
N GLU A 146 -2.49 0.48 24.13
CA GLU A 146 -2.43 -0.92 23.64
C GLU A 146 -2.05 -1.02 22.15
N GLY A 147 -1.87 0.10 21.46
CA GLY A 147 -1.43 0.17 20.06
C GLY A 147 -2.55 0.33 19.04
N TRP A 148 -3.79 0.60 19.48
CA TRP A 148 -4.85 0.99 18.56
C TRP A 148 -4.69 2.44 18.14
N GLU A 149 -4.77 2.72 16.85
CA GLU A 149 -4.64 4.07 16.31
C GLU A 149 -5.87 4.47 15.49
N GLU A 150 -6.33 5.71 15.70
CA GLU A 150 -7.36 6.32 14.88
C GLU A 150 -6.72 6.94 13.64
N VAL A 151 -7.16 6.51 12.48
CA VAL A 151 -6.72 6.97 11.16
C VAL A 151 -7.90 7.56 10.39
N SER A 152 -7.64 8.23 9.26
CA SER A 152 -8.70 8.89 8.47
C SER A 152 -9.82 7.93 8.03
N GLY A 153 -9.50 6.65 7.82
CA GLY A 153 -10.47 5.62 7.40
C GLY A 153 -11.16 4.85 8.53
N GLY A 154 -10.73 4.98 9.79
CA GLY A 154 -11.23 4.18 10.91
C GLY A 154 -10.26 4.02 12.06
N VAL A 155 -10.26 2.86 12.71
CA VAL A 155 -9.35 2.50 13.81
C VAL A 155 -8.61 1.23 13.45
N ILE A 156 -7.30 1.20 13.64
CA ILE A 156 -6.43 0.06 13.29
C ILE A 156 -5.50 -0.31 14.45
N VAL A 157 -5.19 -1.61 14.55
CA VAL A 157 -4.03 -2.11 15.28
C VAL A 157 -3.20 -3.00 14.35
N VAL A 158 -1.90 -2.83 14.38
CA VAL A 158 -0.92 -3.62 13.61
C VAL A 158 -0.09 -4.43 14.60
N ASN A 159 -0.22 -5.76 14.54
CA ASN A 159 0.44 -6.71 15.46
C ASN A 159 1.78 -7.23 14.91
#